data_71a9e1d84a329fea15dff2459ce53895
#
_entry.id   71a9e1d84a329fea15dff2459ce53895
#
_cell.length_a   1.000
_cell.length_b   1.000
_cell.length_c   1.000
_cell.angle_alpha   90.00
_cell.angle_beta   90.00
_cell.angle_gamma   90.00
#
_symmetry.space_group_name_H-M   'P 1'
#
loop_
_entity.id
_entity.type
_entity.pdbx_description
1 polymer ?
#
loop_
_entity_poly.entity_id
_entity_poly.type
_entity_poly.pdbx_seq_one_letter_code
_entity_poly.pdbx_strand_id
1 'polypeptide(L)'
;MVPWLLVIDDFLKNPAAVREEALSLTYTVPGRYHGLNSVEKIELEGLEQIISALVHQPVHAPWGPDYSHRSCRLSLASDDEPARIHIDESHWTGVLYLSRPEDCRGGTEFYRHIRTGTDRVPMDMKSLNAVGYSTYKEMEEDILNKDAFDRSKWELRVSVPAQFNRLVLVQPHYWHTAGQGFGDSVETGRLVYLMFFKRGAAGPVR
;
A
#
# COMPACT_ATOMS: atom_id res chain seq x y z
N MET A 1 2.13 8.88 -20.62
CA MET A 1 1.36 7.86 -19.88
C MET A 1 1.84 7.89 -18.45
N VAL A 2 0.96 8.07 -17.47
CA VAL A 2 1.35 8.03 -16.05
C VAL A 2 1.54 6.56 -15.66
N PRO A 3 2.69 6.17 -15.09
CA PRO A 3 2.89 4.79 -14.64
C PRO A 3 1.89 4.45 -13.54
N TRP A 4 1.51 3.19 -13.43
CA TRP A 4 0.63 2.73 -12.36
C TRP A 4 1.42 2.23 -11.13
N LEU A 5 2.72 1.95 -11.32
CA LEU A 5 3.66 1.47 -10.31
C LEU A 5 5.01 2.16 -10.50
N LEU A 6 5.57 2.67 -9.42
CA LEU A 6 6.94 3.16 -9.31
C LEU A 6 7.63 2.43 -8.16
N VAL A 7 8.85 1.97 -8.41
CA VAL A 7 9.72 1.37 -7.40
C VAL A 7 10.98 2.24 -7.32
N ILE A 8 11.24 2.80 -6.15
CA ILE A 8 12.31 3.78 -5.94
C ILE A 8 13.17 3.29 -4.79
N ASP A 9 14.38 2.90 -5.08
CA ASP A 9 15.38 2.53 -4.09
C ASP A 9 16.05 3.81 -3.54
N ASP A 10 16.59 3.73 -2.34
CA ASP A 10 17.27 4.83 -1.65
C ASP A 10 16.44 6.11 -1.58
N PHE A 11 15.14 5.96 -1.29
CA PHE A 11 14.17 7.05 -1.30
C PHE A 11 14.48 8.15 -0.28
N LEU A 12 14.83 7.77 0.96
CA LEU A 12 15.22 8.71 2.01
C LEU A 12 16.72 8.94 2.00
N LYS A 13 17.14 10.17 2.29
CA LYS A 13 18.54 10.53 2.49
C LYS A 13 19.11 9.99 3.81
N ASN A 14 18.28 9.91 4.85
CA ASN A 14 18.66 9.37 6.15
C ASN A 14 17.62 8.33 6.62
N PRO A 15 17.59 7.13 6.02
CA PRO A 15 16.60 6.11 6.35
C PRO A 15 16.79 5.52 7.75
N ALA A 16 18.03 5.54 8.28
CA ALA A 16 18.33 5.02 9.60
C ALA A 16 17.62 5.86 10.69
N ALA A 17 17.64 7.18 10.60
CA ALA A 17 16.96 8.04 11.57
C ALA A 17 15.43 7.82 11.55
N VAL A 18 14.82 7.70 10.35
CA VAL A 18 13.38 7.42 10.24
C VAL A 18 13.05 6.03 10.80
N ARG A 19 13.92 5.04 10.59
CA ARG A 19 13.74 3.72 11.20
C ARG A 19 13.85 3.78 12.74
N GLU A 20 14.85 4.48 13.29
CA GLU A 20 14.99 4.65 14.74
C GLU A 20 13.75 5.31 15.35
N GLU A 21 13.24 6.36 14.73
CA GLU A 21 11.99 6.97 15.14
C GLU A 21 10.83 5.97 15.05
N ALA A 22 10.70 5.23 13.95
CA ALA A 22 9.65 4.21 13.80
C ALA A 22 9.74 3.11 14.86
N LEU A 23 10.95 2.68 15.26
CA LEU A 23 11.12 1.67 16.33
C LEU A 23 10.66 2.16 17.71
N SER A 24 10.63 3.48 17.94
CA SER A 24 10.21 4.08 19.22
C SER A 24 8.70 4.30 19.34
N LEU A 25 7.93 4.07 18.27
CA LEU A 25 6.49 4.31 18.24
C LEU A 25 5.68 3.21 18.95
N THR A 26 4.44 3.55 19.30
CA THR A 26 3.49 2.64 19.96
C THR A 26 2.61 1.93 18.93
N TYR A 27 2.77 0.62 18.78
CA TYR A 27 2.03 -0.21 17.81
C TYR A 27 0.83 -0.89 18.47
N THR A 28 -0.32 -0.22 18.50
CA THR A 28 -1.55 -0.73 19.14
C THR A 28 -2.82 -0.49 18.32
N VAL A 29 -2.73 0.22 17.19
CA VAL A 29 -3.90 0.56 16.39
C VAL A 29 -4.18 -0.54 15.37
N PRO A 30 -5.28 -1.32 15.50
CA PRO A 30 -5.65 -2.31 14.50
C PRO A 30 -5.89 -1.63 13.14
N GLY A 31 -5.37 -2.22 12.10
CA GLY A 31 -5.66 -1.79 10.73
C GLY A 31 -6.69 -2.69 10.07
N ARG A 32 -6.98 -2.41 8.80
CA ARG A 32 -7.86 -3.25 7.97
C ARG A 32 -7.22 -4.59 7.60
N TYR A 33 -5.93 -4.71 7.77
CA TYR A 33 -5.10 -5.86 7.41
C TYR A 33 -4.27 -6.27 8.61
N HIS A 34 -3.67 -7.46 8.55
CA HIS A 34 -2.82 -7.99 9.63
C HIS A 34 -1.70 -7.00 10.03
N GLY A 35 -1.29 -7.07 11.28
CA GLY A 35 -0.35 -6.14 11.88
C GLY A 35 -1.00 -4.92 12.50
N LEU A 36 -0.20 -4.12 13.19
CA LEU A 36 -0.62 -2.95 13.95
C LEU A 36 -0.02 -1.67 13.37
N ASN A 37 -0.81 -0.61 13.29
CA ASN A 37 -0.31 0.72 12.99
C ASN A 37 0.21 1.39 14.26
N SER A 38 1.15 2.30 14.09
CA SER A 38 1.56 3.21 15.14
C SER A 38 0.45 4.19 15.52
N VAL A 39 0.39 4.55 16.79
CA VAL A 39 -0.45 5.62 17.32
C VAL A 39 0.07 6.96 16.80
N GLU A 40 1.36 7.17 16.97
CA GLU A 40 2.05 8.38 16.53
C GLU A 40 2.32 8.30 15.02
N LYS A 41 2.55 9.46 14.42
CA LYS A 41 2.82 9.61 12.97
C LYS A 41 4.16 10.28 12.75
N ILE A 42 4.90 9.82 11.75
CA ILE A 42 6.17 10.43 11.37
C ILE A 42 5.90 11.50 10.30
N GLU A 43 6.43 12.70 10.50
CA GLU A 43 6.37 13.78 9.52
C GLU A 43 7.62 13.78 8.65
N LEU A 44 7.44 13.52 7.36
CA LEU A 44 8.50 13.66 6.36
C LEU A 44 8.31 15.00 5.63
N GLU A 45 9.25 15.91 5.84
CA GLU A 45 9.21 17.25 5.25
C GLU A 45 9.15 17.18 3.71
N GLY A 46 8.25 17.95 3.12
CA GLY A 46 8.11 18.05 1.66
C GLY A 46 7.56 16.79 0.98
N LEU A 47 7.00 15.84 1.73
CA LEU A 47 6.54 14.55 1.19
C LEU A 47 5.57 14.73 0.02
N GLU A 48 4.55 15.58 0.13
CA GLU A 48 3.57 15.81 -0.94
C GLU A 48 4.21 16.37 -2.21
N GLN A 49 5.19 17.27 -2.07
CA GLN A 49 5.94 17.85 -3.19
C GLN A 49 6.80 16.79 -3.89
N ILE A 50 7.48 15.95 -3.12
CA ILE A 50 8.31 14.86 -3.65
C ILE A 50 7.43 13.88 -4.43
N ILE A 51 6.32 13.43 -3.84
CA ILE A 51 5.42 12.49 -4.51
C ILE A 51 4.76 13.13 -5.74
N SER A 52 4.34 14.41 -5.66
CA SER A 52 3.80 15.13 -6.81
C SER A 52 4.79 15.17 -7.99
N ALA A 53 6.07 15.39 -7.71
CA ALA A 53 7.11 15.37 -8.74
C ALA A 53 7.30 13.97 -9.34
N LEU A 54 7.32 12.91 -8.53
CA LEU A 54 7.48 11.52 -8.98
C LEU A 54 6.33 11.05 -9.88
N VAL A 55 5.09 11.42 -9.54
CA VAL A 55 3.90 11.00 -10.29
C VAL A 55 3.49 12.00 -11.39
N HIS A 56 4.22 13.10 -11.55
CA HIS A 56 3.98 14.19 -12.52
C HIS A 56 2.55 14.76 -12.45
N GLN A 57 2.00 14.86 -11.24
CA GLN A 57 0.69 15.46 -10.98
C GLN A 57 0.60 15.95 -9.53
N PRO A 58 -0.15 17.02 -9.24
CA PRO A 58 -0.34 17.46 -7.87
C PRO A 58 -1.04 16.38 -7.05
N VAL A 59 -0.52 16.09 -5.87
CA VAL A 59 -1.17 15.25 -4.88
C VAL A 59 -1.20 15.92 -3.51
N HIS A 60 -2.15 15.55 -2.68
CA HIS A 60 -2.30 16.00 -1.32
C HIS A 60 -2.88 14.88 -0.44
N ALA A 61 -2.74 15.02 0.87
CA ALA A 61 -3.25 14.04 1.84
C ALA A 61 -4.33 14.67 2.73
N PRO A 62 -5.62 14.68 2.30
CA PRO A 62 -6.71 15.33 3.02
C PRO A 62 -7.28 14.46 4.15
N TRP A 63 -6.44 13.61 4.76
CA TRP A 63 -6.88 12.59 5.69
C TRP A 63 -6.93 13.14 7.12
N GLY A 64 -7.98 12.76 7.85
CA GLY A 64 -8.07 13.02 9.27
C GLY A 64 -7.08 12.20 10.10
N PRO A 65 -7.02 12.44 11.41
CA PRO A 65 -6.06 11.78 12.31
C PRO A 65 -6.23 10.26 12.35
N ASP A 66 -7.44 9.76 12.16
CA ASP A 66 -7.75 8.32 12.23
C ASP A 66 -7.34 7.53 10.97
N TYR A 67 -6.91 8.22 9.92
CA TYR A 67 -6.45 7.55 8.71
C TYR A 67 -4.97 7.17 8.84
N SER A 68 -4.58 6.00 8.29
CA SER A 68 -3.21 5.46 8.42
C SER A 68 -2.13 6.21 7.62
N HIS A 69 -2.44 7.36 7.02
CA HIS A 69 -1.43 8.20 6.35
C HIS A 69 -0.39 8.68 7.37
N ARG A 70 0.89 8.50 7.05
CA ARG A 70 2.06 8.79 7.90
C ARG A 70 2.22 7.89 9.13
N SER A 71 1.37 6.88 9.31
CA SER A 71 1.62 5.86 10.32
C SER A 71 2.67 4.88 9.85
N CYS A 72 3.44 4.34 10.79
CA CYS A 72 4.18 3.13 10.56
C CYS A 72 3.28 1.91 10.81
N ARG A 73 3.53 0.81 10.09
CA ARG A 73 2.87 -0.47 10.34
C ARG A 73 3.92 -1.54 10.60
N LEU A 74 3.68 -2.28 11.68
CA LEU A 74 4.44 -3.46 12.05
C LEU A 74 3.58 -4.70 11.80
N SER A 75 4.13 -5.67 11.08
CA SER A 75 3.50 -6.99 10.90
C SER A 75 4.52 -8.07 11.21
N LEU A 76 4.17 -8.99 12.10
CA LEU A 76 5.04 -10.07 12.57
C LEU A 76 4.70 -11.40 11.88
N ALA A 77 5.59 -12.37 11.99
CA ALA A 77 5.35 -13.72 11.50
C ALA A 77 4.20 -14.43 12.23
N SER A 78 3.88 -14.00 13.45
CA SER A 78 2.77 -14.51 14.25
C SER A 78 1.41 -13.94 13.89
N ASP A 79 1.34 -12.96 12.97
CA ASP A 79 0.07 -12.42 12.50
C ASP A 79 -0.55 -13.43 11.52
N ASP A 80 -1.39 -14.32 12.04
CA ASP A 80 -1.92 -15.52 11.36
C ASP A 80 -2.93 -15.23 10.24
N GLU A 81 -3.40 -14.00 10.09
CA GLU A 81 -4.36 -13.68 9.02
C GLU A 81 -3.67 -13.70 7.65
N PRO A 82 -4.20 -14.45 6.69
CA PRO A 82 -3.66 -14.44 5.34
C PRO A 82 -3.76 -13.05 4.73
N ALA A 83 -2.69 -12.61 4.09
CA ALA A 83 -2.64 -11.32 3.42
C ALA A 83 -3.74 -11.25 2.35
N ARG A 84 -4.74 -10.41 2.61
CA ARG A 84 -5.90 -10.19 1.73
C ARG A 84 -5.51 -9.42 0.49
N ILE A 85 -5.97 -9.86 -0.68
CA ILE A 85 -5.91 -9.06 -1.90
C ILE A 85 -6.98 -7.96 -1.83
N HIS A 86 -6.60 -6.72 -2.13
CA HIS A 86 -7.44 -5.55 -1.92
C HIS A 86 -7.13 -4.39 -2.87
N ILE A 87 -7.84 -3.32 -2.67
CA ILE A 87 -7.62 -1.99 -3.24
C ILE A 87 -7.72 -0.94 -2.12
N ASP A 88 -7.17 0.27 -2.35
CA ASP A 88 -7.33 1.39 -1.44
C ASP A 88 -8.16 2.52 -2.08
N GLU A 89 -8.69 3.40 -1.23
CA GLU A 89 -9.52 4.54 -1.66
C GLU A 89 -8.72 5.75 -2.14
N SER A 90 -7.40 5.73 -1.98
CA SER A 90 -6.51 6.81 -2.44
C SER A 90 -6.34 6.80 -3.96
N HIS A 91 -5.71 7.85 -4.52
CA HIS A 91 -5.26 7.85 -5.92
C HIS A 91 -3.83 7.31 -6.06
N TRP A 92 -3.03 7.46 -5.00
CA TRP A 92 -1.70 6.89 -4.87
C TRP A 92 -1.52 6.36 -3.46
N THR A 93 -1.03 5.14 -3.36
CA THR A 93 -0.58 4.52 -2.11
C THR A 93 0.91 4.31 -2.17
N GLY A 94 1.62 4.71 -1.13
CA GLY A 94 3.04 4.47 -0.96
C GLY A 94 3.31 3.57 0.23
N VAL A 95 4.19 2.60 0.04
CA VAL A 95 4.75 1.74 1.09
C VAL A 95 6.26 1.91 1.07
N LEU A 96 6.81 2.54 2.10
CA LEU A 96 8.25 2.67 2.28
C LEU A 96 8.72 1.63 3.29
N TYR A 97 9.59 0.73 2.85
CA TYR A 97 10.13 -0.35 3.68
C TYR A 97 11.25 0.16 4.60
N LEU A 98 11.07 -0.10 5.90
CA LEU A 98 12.01 0.28 6.95
C LEU A 98 12.62 -0.93 7.69
N SER A 99 12.27 -2.17 7.32
CA SER A 99 12.91 -3.38 7.85
C SER A 99 14.37 -3.46 7.42
N ARG A 100 15.24 -4.02 8.28
CA ARG A 100 16.67 -4.19 7.95
C ARG A 100 16.84 -5.11 6.73
N PRO A 101 17.93 -4.93 5.95
CA PRO A 101 18.18 -5.75 4.75
C PRO A 101 18.18 -7.27 5.04
N GLU A 102 18.78 -7.68 6.15
CA GLU A 102 18.89 -9.09 6.58
C GLU A 102 17.55 -9.71 6.99
N ASP A 103 16.57 -8.88 7.42
CA ASP A 103 15.26 -9.33 7.87
C ASP A 103 14.23 -9.32 6.73
N CYS A 104 14.44 -8.55 5.65
CA CYS A 104 13.47 -8.40 4.58
C CYS A 104 13.07 -9.74 3.95
N ARG A 105 11.75 -9.99 3.88
CA ARG A 105 11.13 -11.14 3.23
C ARG A 105 9.89 -10.68 2.46
N GLY A 106 9.49 -11.44 1.42
CA GLY A 106 8.31 -11.13 0.63
C GLY A 106 8.34 -9.75 -0.02
N GLY A 107 7.22 -9.04 0.00
CA GLY A 107 7.12 -7.69 -0.57
C GLY A 107 5.69 -7.31 -0.91
N THR A 108 5.52 -6.33 -1.78
CA THR A 108 4.21 -5.95 -2.34
C THR A 108 3.94 -6.75 -3.60
N GLU A 109 2.78 -7.37 -3.67
CA GLU A 109 2.40 -8.26 -4.77
C GLU A 109 1.16 -7.74 -5.49
N PHE A 110 1.13 -7.91 -6.81
CA PHE A 110 0.03 -7.47 -7.69
C PHE A 110 -0.50 -8.66 -8.48
N TYR A 111 -1.83 -8.69 -8.64
CA TYR A 111 -2.53 -9.87 -9.12
C TYR A 111 -3.47 -9.56 -10.27
N ARG A 112 -3.76 -10.60 -11.06
CA ARG A 112 -4.90 -10.66 -11.96
C ARG A 112 -5.97 -11.55 -11.33
N HIS A 113 -7.20 -11.07 -11.27
CA HIS A 113 -8.33 -11.90 -10.92
C HIS A 113 -8.69 -12.83 -12.08
N ILE A 114 -8.57 -14.16 -11.88
CA ILE A 114 -8.63 -15.14 -12.97
C ILE A 114 -9.97 -15.11 -13.68
N ARG A 115 -11.09 -15.14 -12.94
CA ARG A 115 -12.43 -15.21 -13.50
C ARG A 115 -12.80 -14.01 -14.37
N THR A 116 -12.42 -12.81 -13.96
CA THR A 116 -12.72 -11.57 -14.71
C THR A 116 -11.64 -11.18 -15.71
N GLY A 117 -10.44 -11.77 -15.59
CA GLY A 117 -9.28 -11.41 -16.40
C GLY A 117 -8.73 -10.01 -16.14
N THR A 118 -9.10 -9.36 -15.02
CA THR A 118 -8.72 -7.99 -14.71
C THR A 118 -7.52 -7.90 -13.78
N ASP A 119 -6.62 -6.93 -14.03
CA ASP A 119 -5.50 -6.59 -13.15
C ASP A 119 -5.89 -5.47 -12.16
N ARG A 120 -7.07 -4.87 -12.34
CA ARG A 120 -7.58 -3.75 -11.54
C ARG A 120 -9.09 -3.69 -11.53
N VAL A 121 -9.64 -2.89 -10.64
CA VAL A 121 -11.05 -2.53 -10.63
C VAL A 121 -11.43 -1.85 -11.95
N PRO A 122 -12.53 -2.25 -12.59
CA PRO A 122 -13.13 -1.47 -13.69
C PRO A 122 -13.40 -0.03 -13.25
N MET A 123 -13.00 0.96 -14.07
CA MET A 123 -13.05 2.37 -13.69
C MET A 123 -14.33 3.08 -14.19
N ASP A 124 -15.17 2.39 -14.97
CA ASP A 124 -16.44 2.90 -15.52
C ASP A 124 -17.46 1.77 -15.67
N MET A 125 -18.72 2.13 -15.84
CA MET A 125 -19.83 1.16 -15.95
C MET A 125 -19.71 0.26 -17.18
N LYS A 126 -19.11 0.73 -18.27
CA LYS A 126 -18.92 -0.08 -19.48
C LYS A 126 -17.94 -1.23 -19.21
N SER A 127 -16.81 -0.92 -18.61
CA SER A 127 -15.80 -1.92 -18.23
C SER A 127 -16.31 -2.84 -17.12
N LEU A 128 -17.11 -2.34 -16.18
CA LEU A 128 -17.75 -3.12 -15.13
C LEU A 128 -18.72 -4.16 -15.72
N ASN A 129 -19.60 -3.72 -16.62
CA ASN A 129 -20.55 -4.61 -17.30
C ASN A 129 -19.82 -5.64 -18.18
N ALA A 130 -18.70 -5.25 -18.81
CA ALA A 130 -17.92 -6.16 -19.65
C ALA A 130 -17.31 -7.33 -18.88
N VAL A 131 -17.09 -7.19 -17.56
CA VAL A 131 -16.61 -8.27 -16.67
C VAL A 131 -17.74 -8.97 -15.90
N GLY A 132 -19.00 -8.68 -16.23
CA GLY A 132 -20.17 -9.43 -15.78
C GLY A 132 -20.86 -8.87 -14.52
N TYR A 133 -20.59 -7.63 -14.13
CA TYR A 133 -21.25 -6.99 -12.99
C TYR A 133 -22.11 -5.80 -13.40
N SER A 134 -23.27 -5.66 -12.75
CA SER A 134 -24.19 -4.52 -12.97
C SER A 134 -23.88 -3.36 -12.02
N THR A 135 -23.25 -3.62 -10.88
CA THR A 135 -22.92 -2.61 -9.89
C THR A 135 -21.54 -2.88 -9.25
N TYR A 136 -20.90 -1.82 -8.76
CA TYR A 136 -19.67 -1.95 -7.99
C TYR A 136 -19.86 -2.73 -6.69
N LYS A 137 -21.04 -2.62 -6.08
CA LYS A 137 -21.39 -3.37 -4.85
C LYS A 137 -21.39 -4.89 -5.08
N GLU A 138 -21.97 -5.34 -6.21
CA GLU A 138 -21.93 -6.77 -6.58
C GLU A 138 -20.50 -7.25 -6.80
N MET A 139 -19.68 -6.46 -7.49
CA MET A 139 -18.27 -6.79 -7.70
C MET A 139 -17.49 -6.83 -6.38
N GLU A 140 -17.69 -5.87 -5.48
CA GLU A 140 -17.05 -5.81 -4.17
C GLU A 140 -17.41 -7.06 -3.34
N GLU A 141 -18.70 -7.41 -3.27
CA GLU A 141 -19.17 -8.57 -2.54
C GLU A 141 -18.56 -9.88 -3.07
N ASP A 142 -18.43 -9.98 -4.37
CA ASP A 142 -17.99 -11.21 -5.03
C ASP A 142 -16.46 -11.33 -5.08
N ILE A 143 -15.73 -10.26 -5.37
CA ILE A 143 -14.27 -10.28 -5.49
C ILE A 143 -13.59 -9.97 -4.16
N LEU A 144 -13.95 -8.86 -3.50
CA LEU A 144 -13.23 -8.38 -2.31
C LEU A 144 -13.69 -9.06 -1.02
N ASN A 145 -14.91 -9.60 -0.94
CA ASN A 145 -15.40 -10.28 0.25
C ASN A 145 -15.29 -11.80 0.14
N LYS A 146 -15.48 -12.40 -1.04
CA LYS A 146 -15.40 -13.85 -1.23
C LYS A 146 -14.04 -14.33 -1.72
N ASP A 147 -13.56 -13.76 -2.84
CA ASP A 147 -12.35 -14.28 -3.50
C ASP A 147 -11.04 -13.75 -2.90
N ALA A 148 -11.07 -12.67 -2.12
CA ALA A 148 -9.87 -11.95 -1.65
C ALA A 148 -8.86 -12.79 -0.87
N PHE A 149 -9.32 -13.84 -0.16
CA PHE A 149 -8.48 -14.76 0.62
C PHE A 149 -8.17 -16.07 -0.09
N ASP A 150 -8.85 -16.40 -1.18
CA ASP A 150 -8.63 -17.62 -1.96
C ASP A 150 -7.60 -17.37 -3.06
N ARG A 151 -6.36 -17.69 -2.78
CA ARG A 151 -5.24 -17.51 -3.73
C ARG A 151 -5.44 -18.25 -5.06
N SER A 152 -6.26 -19.30 -5.12
CA SER A 152 -6.56 -20.01 -6.36
C SER A 152 -7.37 -19.19 -7.36
N LYS A 153 -7.98 -18.08 -6.93
CA LYS A 153 -8.73 -17.14 -7.77
C LYS A 153 -7.84 -16.09 -8.43
N TRP A 154 -6.55 -16.05 -8.11
CA TRP A 154 -5.64 -14.99 -8.47
C TRP A 154 -4.37 -15.52 -9.12
N GLU A 155 -3.95 -14.85 -10.19
CA GLU A 155 -2.67 -15.05 -10.85
C GLU A 155 -1.70 -13.95 -10.40
N LEU A 156 -0.56 -14.32 -9.82
CA LEU A 156 0.49 -13.35 -9.49
C LEU A 156 1.09 -12.77 -10.77
N ARG A 157 1.09 -11.45 -10.91
CA ARG A 157 1.60 -10.74 -12.09
C ARG A 157 2.91 -10.03 -11.82
N VAL A 158 3.03 -9.37 -10.68
CA VAL A 158 4.23 -8.63 -10.28
C VAL A 158 4.46 -8.85 -8.80
N SER A 159 5.69 -9.13 -8.41
CA SER A 159 6.15 -9.12 -7.03
C SER A 159 7.30 -8.12 -6.90
N VAL A 160 7.14 -7.15 -6.01
CA VAL A 160 8.18 -6.16 -5.67
C VAL A 160 8.76 -6.53 -4.33
N PRO A 161 9.99 -7.05 -4.25
CA PRO A 161 10.59 -7.49 -3.00
C PRO A 161 10.72 -6.35 -1.99
N ALA A 162 10.47 -6.65 -0.71
CA ALA A 162 10.81 -5.77 0.39
C ALA A 162 12.32 -5.50 0.41
N GLN A 163 12.70 -4.24 0.52
CA GLN A 163 14.08 -3.81 0.62
C GLN A 163 14.17 -2.54 1.47
N PHE A 164 15.12 -2.47 2.37
CA PHE A 164 15.32 -1.28 3.19
C PHE A 164 15.44 -0.02 2.34
N ASN A 165 14.73 1.03 2.72
CA ASN A 165 14.66 2.32 2.01
C ASN A 165 14.09 2.28 0.58
N ARG A 166 13.32 1.23 0.24
CA ARG A 166 12.56 1.14 -1.01
C ARG A 166 11.17 1.71 -0.82
N LEU A 167 10.80 2.67 -1.65
CA LEU A 167 9.41 3.13 -1.82
C LEU A 167 8.75 2.36 -2.96
N VAL A 168 7.63 1.72 -2.67
CA VAL A 168 6.68 1.22 -3.67
C VAL A 168 5.51 2.18 -3.72
N LEU A 169 5.33 2.88 -4.85
CA LEU A 169 4.27 3.86 -5.06
C LEU A 169 3.35 3.37 -6.18
N VAL A 170 2.07 3.17 -5.89
CA VAL A 170 1.12 2.49 -6.77
C VAL A 170 -0.20 3.24 -6.90
N GLN A 171 -0.85 3.12 -8.05
CA GLN A 171 -2.27 3.45 -8.19
C GLN A 171 -3.09 2.30 -7.57
N PRO A 172 -3.72 2.50 -6.40
CA PRO A 172 -4.17 1.40 -5.54
C PRO A 172 -5.47 0.72 -5.98
N HIS A 173 -6.01 1.08 -7.13
CA HIS A 173 -7.10 0.36 -7.78
C HIS A 173 -6.65 -0.91 -8.53
N TYR A 174 -5.33 -1.16 -8.63
CA TYR A 174 -4.80 -2.47 -9.01
C TYR A 174 -4.92 -3.46 -7.85
N TRP A 175 -5.27 -4.72 -8.18
CA TRP A 175 -5.39 -5.78 -7.19
C TRP A 175 -4.04 -6.06 -6.55
N HIS A 176 -3.91 -5.80 -5.26
CA HIS A 176 -2.62 -5.93 -4.58
C HIS A 176 -2.74 -6.44 -3.15
N THR A 177 -1.61 -6.85 -2.60
CA THR A 177 -1.46 -7.16 -1.18
C THR A 177 -0.10 -6.72 -0.68
N ALA A 178 -0.03 -6.45 0.62
CA ALA A 178 1.21 -6.11 1.30
C ALA A 178 2.16 -7.30 1.49
N GLY A 179 1.72 -8.51 1.18
CA GLY A 179 2.45 -9.73 1.54
C GLY A 179 2.30 -10.09 3.02
N GLN A 180 3.01 -11.13 3.46
CA GLN A 180 2.96 -11.61 4.85
C GLN A 180 3.88 -10.81 5.77
N GLY A 181 3.56 -10.82 7.07
CA GLY A 181 4.47 -10.38 8.12
C GLY A 181 5.67 -11.33 8.26
N PHE A 182 6.73 -10.84 8.87
CA PHE A 182 7.92 -11.62 9.19
C PHE A 182 8.56 -11.08 10.48
N GLY A 183 9.60 -11.80 10.99
CA GLY A 183 10.23 -11.47 12.27
C GLY A 183 9.33 -11.75 13.45
N ASP A 184 9.83 -11.53 14.66
CA ASP A 184 9.21 -11.84 15.95
C ASP A 184 9.19 -10.66 16.93
N SER A 185 9.76 -9.54 16.53
CA SER A 185 9.86 -8.31 17.33
C SER A 185 9.72 -7.07 16.46
N VAL A 186 9.66 -5.88 17.08
CA VAL A 186 9.61 -4.60 16.37
C VAL A 186 10.87 -4.40 15.51
N GLU A 187 12.03 -4.87 16.01
CA GLU A 187 13.32 -4.74 15.34
C GLU A 187 13.45 -5.62 14.10
N THR A 188 12.88 -6.82 14.13
CA THR A 188 13.01 -7.83 13.07
C THR A 188 11.80 -7.93 12.18
N GLY A 189 10.67 -7.35 12.61
CA GLY A 189 9.39 -7.40 11.95
C GLY A 189 9.34 -6.64 10.62
N ARG A 190 8.26 -6.92 9.87
CA ARG A 190 7.93 -6.15 8.67
C ARG A 190 7.47 -4.76 9.09
N LEU A 191 8.39 -3.81 9.04
CA LEU A 191 8.18 -2.41 9.39
C LEU A 191 8.09 -1.58 8.11
N VAL A 192 6.99 -0.85 7.95
CA VAL A 192 6.76 0.03 6.80
C VAL A 192 6.17 1.36 7.23
N TYR A 193 6.43 2.41 6.45
CA TYR A 193 5.78 3.71 6.56
C TYR A 193 4.73 3.85 5.46
N LEU A 194 3.51 4.23 5.81
CA LEU A 194 2.34 4.24 4.93
C LEU A 194 2.02 5.65 4.43
N MET A 195 1.74 5.74 3.14
CA MET A 195 1.40 6.99 2.46
C MET A 195 0.15 6.81 1.62
N PHE A 196 -0.78 7.75 1.74
CA PHE A 196 -2.01 7.76 0.95
C PHE A 196 -2.28 9.17 0.43
N PHE A 197 -2.48 9.31 -0.88
CA PHE A 197 -2.68 10.62 -1.50
C PHE A 197 -3.91 10.64 -2.38
N LYS A 198 -4.60 11.78 -2.38
CA LYS A 198 -5.61 12.15 -3.37
C LYS A 198 -4.96 13.00 -4.44
N ARG A 199 -5.53 12.98 -5.65
CA ARG A 199 -5.15 13.93 -6.69
C ARG A 199 -5.54 15.35 -6.23
N GLY A 200 -4.62 16.28 -6.25
CA GLY A 200 -4.89 17.69 -6.02
C GLY A 200 -5.70 18.27 -7.18
N ALA A 201 -6.57 19.25 -6.90
CA ALA A 201 -6.98 20.18 -7.94
C ALA A 201 -5.70 20.88 -8.44
N ALA A 202 -5.59 21.11 -9.74
CA ALA A 202 -4.50 21.96 -10.26
C ALA A 202 -4.63 23.32 -9.59
N GLY A 203 -3.88 23.53 -8.51
CA GLY A 203 -3.79 24.82 -7.85
C GLY A 203 -3.18 25.83 -8.84
N PRO A 204 -3.47 27.13 -8.72
CA PRO A 204 -2.82 28.12 -9.55
C PRO A 204 -1.31 27.96 -9.41
N VAL A 205 -0.65 27.73 -10.53
CA VAL A 205 0.82 27.79 -10.63
C VAL A 205 1.21 29.20 -10.21
N ARG A 206 1.83 29.37 -9.04
CA ARG A 206 2.40 30.62 -8.58
C ARG A 206 3.82 30.78 -9.12
#